data_c083c8bfcd52d1f28d40215a2b9e4a8d
#
_entry.id   c083c8bfcd52d1f28d40215a2b9e4a8d
#
_cell.length_a   1.000
_cell.length_b   1.000
_cell.length_c   1.000
_cell.angle_alpha   90.00
_cell.angle_beta   90.00
_cell.angle_gamma   90.00
#
_symmetry.space_group_name_H-M   'P 1'
#
loop_
_entity.id
_entity.type
_entity.pdbx_description
1 polymer ?
#
loop_
_entity_poly.entity_id
_entity_poly.type
_entity_poly.pdbx_seq_one_letter_code
_entity_poly.pdbx_strand_id
1 'polypeptide(L)'
;MCGAALVPSVKGMKTLPVAIVTGGSRGLGQALAGSLAGAGYQLVIDARDGGALRAAAAELCSLHDLPADRVLPLAGDITDPAHRGDLAAAAADLGGARLLVNNAGTLGASPLPGLADYPVADLRASFEVNVIAPIALTQLVLPDLRRLGGAVLSVTSDAAVEAYAGWGGYGAAKGALEQASHVLAAEEPAVRVWWVDPGDVRTRMHQQAYPGEDISDRPLPDSVAPAFLRLITERMPSGRYRAAELLPVRQPAAAGGAPA
;
A
#
# COMPACT_ATOMS: atom_id res chain seq x y z
N MET A 1 33.14 -37.23 27.11
CA MET A 1 33.14 -35.74 27.21
C MET A 1 33.05 -35.20 25.78
N CYS A 2 31.85 -34.88 25.34
CA CYS A 2 31.60 -34.33 24.02
C CYS A 2 31.54 -32.82 24.15
N GLY A 3 32.51 -32.14 23.56
CA GLY A 3 32.56 -30.67 23.55
C GLY A 3 31.51 -30.12 22.59
N ALA A 4 30.57 -29.37 23.12
CA ALA A 4 29.63 -28.59 22.33
C ALA A 4 30.38 -27.42 21.64
N ALA A 5 30.47 -27.48 20.33
CA ALA A 5 31.00 -26.36 19.56
C ALA A 5 30.03 -25.15 19.66
N LEU A 6 30.54 -24.08 20.29
CA LEU A 6 29.90 -22.78 20.30
C LEU A 6 29.81 -22.25 18.85
N VAL A 7 28.58 -22.13 18.31
CA VAL A 7 28.32 -21.38 17.09
C VAL A 7 28.64 -19.90 17.36
N PRO A 8 29.52 -19.26 16.58
CA PRO A 8 29.83 -17.85 16.82
C PRO A 8 28.60 -16.98 16.58
N SER A 9 28.19 -16.20 17.57
CA SER A 9 27.20 -15.14 17.49
C SER A 9 27.65 -14.13 16.43
N VAL A 10 26.90 -14.04 15.32
CA VAL A 10 27.09 -13.04 14.29
C VAL A 10 26.57 -11.69 14.84
N LYS A 11 27.42 -10.99 15.58
CA LYS A 11 27.21 -9.59 15.94
C LYS A 11 27.31 -8.73 14.67
N GLY A 12 26.19 -8.08 14.26
CA GLY A 12 26.27 -6.91 13.40
C GLY A 12 25.58 -6.96 12.05
N MET A 13 24.75 -7.94 11.70
CA MET A 13 23.85 -7.76 10.56
C MET A 13 22.71 -6.83 10.98
N LYS A 14 22.71 -5.59 10.47
CA LYS A 14 21.50 -4.73 10.52
C LYS A 14 20.41 -5.46 9.77
N THR A 15 19.41 -5.96 10.48
CA THR A 15 18.20 -6.49 9.84
C THR A 15 17.58 -5.36 9.02
N LEU A 16 17.25 -5.66 7.76
CA LEU A 16 16.61 -4.69 6.90
C LEU A 16 15.21 -4.37 7.42
N PRO A 17 14.70 -3.15 7.22
CA PRO A 17 13.33 -2.85 7.58
C PRO A 17 12.38 -3.67 6.70
N VAL A 18 11.38 -4.31 7.30
CA VAL A 18 10.38 -5.12 6.60
C VAL A 18 9.15 -4.28 6.31
N ALA A 19 8.66 -4.34 5.08
CA ALA A 19 7.38 -3.75 4.70
C ALA A 19 6.44 -4.81 4.12
N ILE A 20 5.17 -4.76 4.54
CA ILE A 20 4.08 -5.51 3.91
C ILE A 20 3.37 -4.55 2.95
N VAL A 21 3.18 -4.95 1.69
CA VAL A 21 2.42 -4.16 0.70
C VAL A 21 1.30 -5.01 0.14
N THR A 22 0.06 -4.69 0.50
CA THR A 22 -1.11 -5.42 0.00
C THR A 22 -1.51 -4.97 -1.40
N GLY A 23 -1.91 -5.92 -2.27
CA GLY A 23 -2.22 -5.64 -3.68
C GLY A 23 -0.98 -5.28 -4.51
N GLY A 24 0.18 -5.91 -4.25
CA GLY A 24 1.49 -5.57 -4.80
C GLY A 24 1.78 -6.07 -6.22
N SER A 25 0.84 -6.76 -6.89
CA SER A 25 1.10 -7.37 -8.20
C SER A 25 0.99 -6.44 -9.39
N ARG A 26 0.43 -5.25 -9.24
CA ARG A 26 0.21 -4.27 -10.32
C ARG A 26 -0.09 -2.87 -9.80
N GLY A 27 -0.09 -1.90 -10.72
CA GLY A 27 -0.55 -0.54 -10.47
C GLY A 27 0.17 0.15 -9.32
N LEU A 28 -0.57 0.89 -8.47
CA LEU A 28 0.02 1.66 -7.39
C LEU A 28 0.76 0.77 -6.36
N GLY A 29 0.20 -0.40 -6.03
CA GLY A 29 0.84 -1.33 -5.08
C GLY A 29 2.20 -1.83 -5.57
N GLN A 30 2.33 -2.18 -6.86
CA GLN A 30 3.61 -2.57 -7.46
C GLN A 30 4.61 -1.40 -7.47
N ALA A 31 4.17 -0.19 -7.84
CA ALA A 31 5.01 1.00 -7.84
C ALA A 31 5.50 1.37 -6.43
N LEU A 32 4.63 1.25 -5.40
CA LEU A 32 5.01 1.44 -4.00
C LEU A 32 6.01 0.38 -3.54
N ALA A 33 5.78 -0.90 -3.88
CA ALA A 33 6.72 -1.98 -3.60
C ALA A 33 8.09 -1.71 -4.24
N GLY A 34 8.14 -1.24 -5.51
CA GLY A 34 9.36 -0.85 -6.19
C GLY A 34 10.11 0.27 -5.49
N SER A 35 9.40 1.34 -5.13
CA SER A 35 9.99 2.45 -4.38
C SER A 35 10.58 2.03 -3.03
N LEU A 36 9.89 1.13 -2.31
CA LEU A 36 10.36 0.58 -1.04
C LEU A 36 11.54 -0.37 -1.21
N ALA A 37 11.55 -1.21 -2.26
CA ALA A 37 12.67 -2.08 -2.62
C ALA A 37 13.93 -1.25 -2.87
N GLY A 38 13.82 -0.20 -3.69
CA GLY A 38 14.92 0.75 -3.95
C GLY A 38 15.37 1.52 -2.72
N ALA A 39 14.49 1.74 -1.73
CA ALA A 39 14.81 2.35 -0.44
C ALA A 39 15.40 1.36 0.58
N GLY A 40 15.62 0.10 0.20
CA GLY A 40 16.31 -0.89 1.01
C GLY A 40 15.42 -1.71 1.94
N TYR A 41 14.11 -1.73 1.72
CA TYR A 41 13.19 -2.60 2.46
C TYR A 41 13.29 -4.06 2.00
N GLN A 42 13.12 -4.97 2.95
CA GLN A 42 12.68 -6.36 2.71
C GLN A 42 11.16 -6.33 2.53
N LEU A 43 10.63 -6.98 1.50
CA LEU A 43 9.21 -6.87 1.17
C LEU A 43 8.48 -8.19 1.34
N VAL A 44 7.28 -8.13 1.90
CA VAL A 44 6.23 -9.13 1.80
C VAL A 44 5.12 -8.50 0.96
N ILE A 45 4.83 -9.08 -0.21
CA ILE A 45 3.79 -8.56 -1.10
C ILE A 45 2.70 -9.60 -1.32
N ASP A 46 1.44 -9.16 -1.42
CA ASP A 46 0.33 -10.06 -1.69
C ASP A 46 -0.48 -9.67 -2.93
N ALA A 47 -1.15 -10.65 -3.50
CA ALA A 47 -2.27 -10.49 -4.43
C ALA A 47 -2.95 -11.84 -4.63
N ARG A 48 -4.19 -11.82 -5.16
CA ARG A 48 -4.96 -13.04 -5.48
C ARG A 48 -4.37 -13.84 -6.63
N ASP A 49 -3.83 -13.16 -7.65
CA ASP A 49 -3.20 -13.80 -8.80
C ASP A 49 -1.72 -14.10 -8.50
N GLY A 50 -1.44 -15.36 -8.13
CA GLY A 50 -0.09 -15.79 -7.79
C GLY A 50 0.91 -15.77 -8.96
N GLY A 51 0.42 -15.90 -10.21
CA GLY A 51 1.28 -15.78 -11.40
C GLY A 51 1.76 -14.35 -11.59
N ALA A 52 0.82 -13.39 -11.61
CA ALA A 52 1.13 -11.97 -11.71
C ALA A 52 1.98 -11.48 -10.53
N LEU A 53 1.73 -11.99 -9.31
CA LEU A 53 2.47 -11.61 -8.13
C LEU A 53 3.94 -12.06 -8.18
N ARG A 54 4.20 -13.31 -8.59
CA ARG A 54 5.57 -13.80 -8.76
C ARG A 54 6.32 -13.06 -9.86
N ALA A 55 5.64 -12.74 -10.97
CA ALA A 55 6.24 -11.93 -12.04
C ALA A 55 6.62 -10.53 -11.54
N ALA A 56 5.74 -9.86 -10.78
CA ALA A 56 6.03 -8.58 -10.17
C ALA A 56 7.22 -8.65 -9.19
N ALA A 57 7.28 -9.67 -8.33
CA ALA A 57 8.42 -9.85 -7.43
C ALA A 57 9.75 -10.01 -8.18
N ALA A 58 9.78 -10.82 -9.24
CA ALA A 58 10.96 -11.03 -10.06
C ALA A 58 11.39 -9.74 -10.79
N GLU A 59 10.43 -8.99 -11.33
CA GLU A 59 10.66 -7.70 -11.96
C GLU A 59 11.28 -6.68 -10.98
N LEU A 60 10.72 -6.58 -9.76
CA LEU A 60 11.23 -5.69 -8.71
C LEU A 60 12.66 -6.05 -8.30
N CYS A 61 12.96 -7.34 -8.15
CA CYS A 61 14.32 -7.79 -7.85
C CYS A 61 15.28 -7.45 -8.98
N SER A 62 14.88 -7.67 -10.23
CA SER A 62 15.69 -7.34 -11.41
C SER A 62 15.94 -5.83 -11.56
N LEU A 63 14.88 -5.02 -11.37
CA LEU A 63 14.97 -3.57 -11.54
C LEU A 63 15.93 -2.90 -10.55
N HIS A 64 16.03 -3.44 -9.34
CA HIS A 64 16.84 -2.88 -8.26
C HIS A 64 18.11 -3.71 -7.95
N ASP A 65 18.45 -4.68 -8.80
CA ASP A 65 19.60 -5.59 -8.60
C ASP A 65 19.60 -6.24 -7.21
N LEU A 66 18.43 -6.79 -6.81
CA LEU A 66 18.22 -7.40 -5.49
C LEU A 66 18.22 -8.92 -5.58
N PRO A 67 18.67 -9.64 -4.55
CA PRO A 67 18.51 -11.08 -4.46
C PRO A 67 17.02 -11.47 -4.43
N ALA A 68 16.70 -12.68 -4.93
CA ALA A 68 15.32 -13.13 -5.11
C ALA A 68 14.51 -13.23 -3.81
N ASP A 69 15.17 -13.41 -2.68
CA ASP A 69 14.55 -13.48 -1.34
C ASP A 69 14.21 -12.09 -0.77
N ARG A 70 14.58 -11.01 -1.47
CA ARG A 70 14.29 -9.64 -1.03
C ARG A 70 12.83 -9.25 -1.15
N VAL A 71 12.09 -9.87 -2.06
CA VAL A 71 10.67 -9.66 -2.28
C VAL A 71 9.95 -11.00 -2.18
N LEU A 72 9.26 -11.22 -1.07
CA LEU A 72 8.51 -12.45 -0.80
C LEU A 72 7.07 -12.32 -1.29
N PRO A 73 6.68 -13.00 -2.38
CA PRO A 73 5.31 -12.99 -2.88
C PRO A 73 4.46 -14.06 -2.18
N LEU A 74 3.39 -13.67 -1.49
CA LEU A 74 2.40 -14.55 -0.89
C LEU A 74 1.05 -14.37 -1.58
N ALA A 75 0.63 -15.36 -2.35
CA ALA A 75 -0.64 -15.31 -3.07
C ALA A 75 -1.80 -15.71 -2.18
N GLY A 76 -2.85 -14.88 -2.12
CA GLY A 76 -4.05 -15.16 -1.36
C GLY A 76 -5.08 -14.04 -1.45
N ASP A 77 -6.25 -14.26 -0.86
CA ASP A 77 -7.28 -13.24 -0.72
C ASP A 77 -7.10 -12.52 0.63
N ILE A 78 -6.95 -11.20 0.58
CA ILE A 78 -6.75 -10.38 1.78
C ILE A 78 -7.95 -10.45 2.74
N THR A 79 -9.12 -10.86 2.27
CA THR A 79 -10.30 -11.07 3.10
C THR A 79 -10.25 -12.38 3.91
N ASP A 80 -9.35 -13.31 3.54
CA ASP A 80 -9.13 -14.56 4.28
C ASP A 80 -8.29 -14.29 5.54
N PRO A 81 -8.81 -14.60 6.75
CA PRO A 81 -8.05 -14.46 8.00
C PRO A 81 -6.75 -15.28 8.03
N ALA A 82 -6.75 -16.48 7.42
CA ALA A 82 -5.56 -17.33 7.38
C ALA A 82 -4.45 -16.66 6.55
N HIS A 83 -4.79 -16.14 5.36
CA HIS A 83 -3.84 -15.41 4.52
C HIS A 83 -3.25 -14.16 5.23
N ARG A 84 -4.07 -13.39 5.93
CA ARG A 84 -3.56 -12.27 6.75
C ARG A 84 -2.59 -12.74 7.85
N GLY A 85 -2.89 -13.90 8.46
CA GLY A 85 -1.98 -14.57 9.41
C GLY A 85 -0.64 -14.93 8.78
N ASP A 86 -0.66 -15.50 7.56
CA ASP A 86 0.56 -15.85 6.81
C ASP A 86 1.41 -14.62 6.46
N LEU A 87 0.78 -13.50 6.08
CA LEU A 87 1.48 -12.24 5.81
C LEU A 87 2.17 -11.70 7.07
N ALA A 88 1.49 -11.74 8.21
CA ALA A 88 2.04 -11.28 9.48
C ALA A 88 3.17 -12.19 9.95
N ALA A 89 3.00 -13.52 9.84
CA ALA A 89 4.03 -14.51 10.20
C ALA A 89 5.28 -14.36 9.34
N ALA A 90 5.12 -14.23 8.02
CA ALA A 90 6.24 -14.00 7.11
C ALA A 90 7.04 -12.72 7.45
N ALA A 91 6.34 -11.65 7.80
CA ALA A 91 7.01 -10.43 8.24
C ALA A 91 7.72 -10.62 9.59
N ALA A 92 7.14 -11.38 10.52
CA ALA A 92 7.74 -11.68 11.82
C ALA A 92 9.03 -12.51 11.65
N ASP A 93 9.05 -13.51 10.76
CA ASP A 93 10.22 -14.34 10.43
C ASP A 93 11.37 -13.50 9.86
N LEU A 94 11.06 -12.39 9.20
CA LEU A 94 12.04 -11.42 8.67
C LEU A 94 12.48 -10.36 9.71
N GLY A 95 11.99 -10.42 10.94
CA GLY A 95 12.36 -9.50 12.02
C GLY A 95 11.26 -8.54 12.48
N GLY A 96 10.09 -8.63 11.88
CA GLY A 96 8.88 -7.88 12.21
C GLY A 96 8.56 -6.74 11.25
N ALA A 97 7.29 -6.52 11.00
CA ALA A 97 6.81 -5.46 10.13
C ALA A 97 7.17 -4.07 10.71
N ARG A 98 7.91 -3.28 9.94
CA ARG A 98 8.20 -1.87 10.23
C ARG A 98 7.28 -0.92 9.45
N LEU A 99 6.71 -1.40 8.37
CA LEU A 99 5.74 -0.66 7.56
C LEU A 99 4.64 -1.61 7.09
N LEU A 100 3.39 -1.20 7.24
CA LEU A 100 2.25 -1.82 6.58
C LEU A 100 1.66 -0.83 5.57
N VAL A 101 1.57 -1.25 4.31
CA VAL A 101 0.90 -0.50 3.23
C VAL A 101 -0.41 -1.21 2.88
N ASN A 102 -1.52 -0.69 3.39
CA ASN A 102 -2.87 -1.10 3.05
C ASN A 102 -3.26 -0.48 1.70
N ASN A 103 -2.92 -1.16 0.60
CA ASN A 103 -3.20 -0.71 -0.77
C ASN A 103 -4.24 -1.61 -1.49
N ALA A 104 -4.34 -2.89 -1.15
CA ALA A 104 -5.37 -3.76 -1.72
C ALA A 104 -6.76 -3.11 -1.59
N GLY A 105 -7.52 -3.12 -2.67
CA GLY A 105 -8.83 -2.49 -2.69
C GLY A 105 -9.68 -2.95 -3.87
N THR A 106 -10.96 -2.61 -3.80
CA THR A 106 -11.94 -2.85 -4.87
C THR A 106 -12.91 -1.68 -4.98
N LEU A 107 -13.39 -1.39 -6.18
CA LEU A 107 -14.48 -0.43 -6.40
C LEU A 107 -15.82 -0.95 -5.87
N GLY A 108 -15.95 -2.29 -5.70
CA GLY A 108 -17.23 -2.94 -5.44
C GLY A 108 -17.99 -3.20 -6.75
N ALA A 109 -19.28 -2.83 -6.80
CA ALA A 109 -20.11 -3.00 -7.99
C ALA A 109 -19.59 -2.15 -9.16
N SER A 110 -19.56 -2.73 -10.37
CA SER A 110 -19.17 -2.04 -11.60
C SER A 110 -20.09 -2.50 -12.75
N PRO A 111 -20.66 -1.57 -13.53
CA PRO A 111 -20.53 -0.10 -13.45
C PRO A 111 -21.02 0.44 -12.10
N LEU A 112 -20.52 1.60 -11.70
CA LEU A 112 -20.82 2.21 -10.39
C LEU A 112 -22.31 2.60 -10.30
N PRO A 113 -23.13 1.92 -9.46
CA PRO A 113 -24.56 2.23 -9.33
C PRO A 113 -24.79 3.42 -8.38
N GLY A 114 -25.93 4.07 -8.52
CA GLY A 114 -26.39 5.00 -7.49
C GLY A 114 -26.55 4.32 -6.13
N LEU A 115 -26.38 5.08 -5.06
CA LEU A 115 -26.41 4.50 -3.70
C LEU A 115 -27.77 3.86 -3.35
N ALA A 116 -28.87 4.40 -3.91
CA ALA A 116 -30.22 3.86 -3.73
C ALA A 116 -30.38 2.44 -4.30
N ASP A 117 -29.64 2.14 -5.37
CA ASP A 117 -29.73 0.88 -6.11
C ASP A 117 -28.48 -0.01 -5.85
N TYR A 118 -27.60 0.38 -4.92
CA TYR A 118 -26.37 -0.34 -4.67
C TYR A 118 -26.64 -1.71 -4.04
N PRO A 119 -26.21 -2.83 -4.66
CA PRO A 119 -26.45 -4.15 -4.12
C PRO A 119 -25.77 -4.30 -2.75
N VAL A 120 -26.52 -4.64 -1.70
CA VAL A 120 -26.00 -4.76 -0.33
C VAL A 120 -24.91 -5.84 -0.22
N ALA A 121 -25.01 -6.91 -1.02
CA ALA A 121 -23.95 -7.94 -1.06
C ALA A 121 -22.61 -7.37 -1.54
N ASP A 122 -22.62 -6.55 -2.60
CA ASP A 122 -21.43 -5.91 -3.14
C ASP A 122 -20.88 -4.85 -2.18
N LEU A 123 -21.77 -4.13 -1.48
CA LEU A 123 -21.37 -3.21 -0.42
C LEU A 123 -20.61 -3.93 0.71
N ARG A 124 -21.14 -5.06 1.17
CA ARG A 124 -20.46 -5.89 2.19
C ARG A 124 -19.10 -6.37 1.70
N ALA A 125 -19.02 -6.92 0.48
CA ALA A 125 -17.77 -7.36 -0.12
C ALA A 125 -16.76 -6.21 -0.27
N SER A 126 -17.22 -5.01 -0.62
CA SER A 126 -16.39 -3.82 -0.68
C SER A 126 -15.83 -3.43 0.70
N PHE A 127 -16.65 -3.48 1.74
CA PHE A 127 -16.21 -3.21 3.11
C PHE A 127 -15.24 -4.27 3.63
N GLU A 128 -15.43 -5.56 3.29
CA GLU A 128 -14.46 -6.61 3.66
C GLU A 128 -13.07 -6.32 3.13
N VAL A 129 -12.95 -5.95 1.86
CA VAL A 129 -11.65 -5.67 1.24
C VAL A 129 -11.06 -4.32 1.67
N ASN A 130 -11.88 -3.26 1.65
CA ASN A 130 -11.37 -1.88 1.81
C ASN A 130 -11.28 -1.43 3.27
N VAL A 131 -11.95 -2.10 4.21
CA VAL A 131 -12.06 -1.68 5.62
C VAL A 131 -11.65 -2.79 6.58
N ILE A 132 -12.34 -3.93 6.55
CA ILE A 132 -12.17 -4.99 7.55
C ILE A 132 -10.79 -5.63 7.42
N ALA A 133 -10.37 -5.99 6.21
CA ALA A 133 -9.06 -6.60 5.98
C ALA A 133 -7.89 -5.69 6.38
N PRO A 134 -7.84 -4.39 6.00
CA PRO A 134 -6.82 -3.45 6.48
C PRO A 134 -6.77 -3.33 8.00
N ILE A 135 -7.91 -3.22 8.68
CA ILE A 135 -7.96 -3.14 10.15
C ILE A 135 -7.44 -4.44 10.76
N ALA A 136 -7.92 -5.60 10.29
CA ALA A 136 -7.53 -6.90 10.82
C ALA A 136 -6.03 -7.18 10.62
N LEU A 137 -5.47 -6.87 9.44
CA LEU A 137 -4.02 -7.03 9.20
C LEU A 137 -3.21 -6.05 10.06
N THR A 138 -3.69 -4.81 10.23
CA THR A 138 -3.05 -3.84 11.12
C THR A 138 -2.97 -4.38 12.55
N GLN A 139 -4.05 -4.96 13.08
CA GLN A 139 -4.09 -5.57 14.42
C GLN A 139 -3.04 -6.67 14.60
N LEU A 140 -2.86 -7.52 13.58
CA LEU A 140 -1.89 -8.61 13.62
C LEU A 140 -0.43 -8.11 13.69
N VAL A 141 -0.11 -7.03 12.97
CA VAL A 141 1.27 -6.49 12.91
C VAL A 141 1.53 -5.35 13.89
N LEU A 142 0.50 -4.85 14.58
CA LEU A 142 0.63 -3.71 15.49
C LEU A 142 1.65 -3.91 16.62
N PRO A 143 1.81 -5.11 17.22
CA PRO A 143 2.87 -5.35 18.19
C PRO A 143 4.27 -5.07 17.65
N ASP A 144 4.55 -5.46 16.41
CA ASP A 144 5.83 -5.19 15.75
C ASP A 144 5.99 -3.71 15.42
N LEU A 145 4.95 -3.07 14.89
CA LEU A 145 4.96 -1.64 14.59
C LEU A 145 5.25 -0.80 15.85
N ARG A 146 4.65 -1.16 16.99
CA ARG A 146 4.94 -0.53 18.30
C ARG A 146 6.40 -0.73 18.71
N ARG A 147 6.88 -1.96 18.68
CA ARG A 147 8.24 -2.35 19.07
C ARG A 147 9.31 -1.69 18.21
N LEU A 148 9.06 -1.56 16.91
CA LEU A 148 10.02 -1.06 15.91
C LEU A 148 9.87 0.44 15.63
N GLY A 149 8.91 1.13 16.25
CA GLY A 149 8.57 2.51 15.91
C GLY A 149 8.17 2.64 14.45
N GLY A 150 7.34 1.71 13.99
CA GLY A 150 6.93 1.56 12.60
C GLY A 150 5.81 2.50 12.16
N ALA A 151 5.18 2.15 11.04
CA ALA A 151 4.12 2.96 10.45
C ALA A 151 3.06 2.12 9.74
N VAL A 152 1.83 2.65 9.67
CA VAL A 152 0.74 2.19 8.81
C VAL A 152 0.48 3.26 7.76
N LEU A 153 0.40 2.85 6.50
CA LEU A 153 0.01 3.68 5.38
C LEU A 153 -1.21 3.06 4.70
N SER A 154 -2.34 3.77 4.72
CA SER A 154 -3.58 3.35 4.06
C SER A 154 -3.80 4.18 2.80
N VAL A 155 -3.98 3.52 1.64
CA VAL A 155 -4.35 4.21 0.41
C VAL A 155 -5.84 4.52 0.45
N THR A 156 -6.17 5.81 0.47
CA THR A 156 -7.53 6.33 0.45
C THR A 156 -7.89 6.93 -0.92
N SER A 157 -8.82 7.86 -0.98
CA SER A 157 -9.30 8.57 -2.17
C SER A 157 -9.95 9.88 -1.76
N ASP A 158 -10.07 10.80 -2.69
CA ASP A 158 -10.94 11.98 -2.59
C ASP A 158 -12.41 11.59 -2.38
N ALA A 159 -12.86 10.46 -2.96
CA ALA A 159 -14.21 9.93 -2.76
C ALA A 159 -14.54 9.58 -1.28
N ALA A 160 -13.54 9.55 -0.39
CA ALA A 160 -13.75 9.42 1.05
C ALA A 160 -14.34 10.69 1.69
N VAL A 161 -14.09 11.85 1.09
CA VAL A 161 -14.43 13.18 1.64
C VAL A 161 -15.27 14.02 0.68
N GLU A 162 -15.25 13.73 -0.61
CA GLU A 162 -16.05 14.42 -1.65
C GLU A 162 -17.24 13.57 -2.07
N ALA A 163 -18.33 14.22 -2.41
CA ALA A 163 -19.57 13.54 -2.83
C ALA A 163 -19.65 13.43 -4.36
N TYR A 164 -19.43 12.22 -4.88
CA TYR A 164 -19.58 11.90 -6.31
C TYR A 164 -20.75 10.94 -6.55
N ALA A 165 -21.62 11.27 -7.49
CA ALA A 165 -22.70 10.36 -7.89
C ALA A 165 -22.13 9.03 -8.40
N GLY A 166 -22.71 7.90 -7.95
CA GLY A 166 -22.24 6.55 -8.28
C GLY A 166 -21.11 6.02 -7.38
N TRP A 167 -20.41 6.87 -6.65
CA TRP A 167 -19.26 6.45 -5.81
C TRP A 167 -19.64 6.07 -4.36
N GLY A 168 -20.95 6.04 -4.05
CA GLY A 168 -21.41 5.88 -2.66
C GLY A 168 -20.89 4.63 -1.94
N GLY A 169 -20.79 3.48 -2.61
CA GLY A 169 -20.25 2.26 -2.01
C GLY A 169 -18.75 2.31 -1.73
N TYR A 170 -17.98 2.77 -2.72
CA TYR A 170 -16.53 2.92 -2.59
C TYR A 170 -16.16 4.06 -1.64
N GLY A 171 -16.79 5.23 -1.81
CA GLY A 171 -16.55 6.40 -0.97
C GLY A 171 -16.86 6.14 0.49
N ALA A 172 -17.99 5.46 0.79
CA ALA A 172 -18.32 5.07 2.16
C ALA A 172 -17.26 4.15 2.77
N ALA A 173 -16.75 3.17 2.01
CA ALA A 173 -15.69 2.28 2.49
C ALA A 173 -14.37 3.04 2.71
N LYS A 174 -13.97 3.94 1.80
CA LYS A 174 -12.75 4.75 1.98
C LYS A 174 -12.89 5.76 3.12
N GLY A 175 -14.07 6.37 3.32
CA GLY A 175 -14.36 7.20 4.48
C GLY A 175 -14.27 6.44 5.80
N ALA A 176 -14.77 5.21 5.84
CA ALA A 176 -14.64 4.32 7.00
C ALA A 176 -13.16 3.98 7.29
N LEU A 177 -12.35 3.69 6.26
CA LEU A 177 -10.92 3.43 6.40
C LEU A 177 -10.17 4.68 6.91
N GLU A 178 -10.50 5.88 6.40
CA GLU A 178 -9.93 7.15 6.89
C GLU A 178 -10.23 7.36 8.37
N GLN A 179 -11.50 7.19 8.77
CA GLN A 179 -11.87 7.37 10.17
C GLN A 179 -11.18 6.34 11.08
N ALA A 180 -11.08 5.08 10.66
CA ALA A 180 -10.32 4.07 11.40
C ALA A 180 -8.84 4.43 11.52
N SER A 181 -8.22 4.94 10.43
CA SER A 181 -6.83 5.41 10.44
C SER A 181 -6.64 6.61 11.37
N HIS A 182 -7.60 7.54 11.39
CA HIS A 182 -7.56 8.71 12.27
C HIS A 182 -7.62 8.32 13.75
N VAL A 183 -8.53 7.39 14.09
CA VAL A 183 -8.63 6.87 15.47
C VAL A 183 -7.37 6.12 15.87
N LEU A 184 -6.85 5.25 14.99
CA LEU A 184 -5.60 4.53 15.23
C LEU A 184 -4.42 5.49 15.48
N ALA A 185 -4.34 6.61 14.76
CA ALA A 185 -3.29 7.61 14.96
C ALA A 185 -3.36 8.26 16.36
N ALA A 186 -4.56 8.41 16.91
CA ALA A 186 -4.76 8.96 18.26
C ALA A 186 -4.45 7.93 19.35
N GLU A 187 -4.78 6.65 19.11
CA GLU A 187 -4.57 5.55 20.06
C GLU A 187 -3.11 5.10 20.11
N GLU A 188 -2.35 5.25 19.01
CA GLU A 188 -1.00 4.71 18.80
C GLU A 188 0.05 5.79 18.56
N PRO A 189 0.38 6.63 19.56
CA PRO A 189 1.31 7.75 19.39
C PRO A 189 2.75 7.32 19.02
N ALA A 190 3.12 6.06 19.28
CA ALA A 190 4.42 5.48 18.92
C ALA A 190 4.49 5.02 17.45
N VAL A 191 3.34 4.85 16.79
CA VAL A 191 3.22 4.39 15.40
C VAL A 191 2.80 5.57 14.53
N ARG A 192 3.44 5.75 13.37
CA ARG A 192 2.97 6.72 12.38
C ARG A 192 1.81 6.12 11.60
N VAL A 193 0.75 6.88 11.42
CA VAL A 193 -0.42 6.44 10.64
C VAL A 193 -0.74 7.49 9.58
N TRP A 194 -0.63 7.10 8.31
CA TRP A 194 -0.94 7.96 7.19
C TRP A 194 -2.08 7.37 6.36
N TRP A 195 -3.01 8.22 5.93
CA TRP A 195 -4.01 7.87 4.93
C TRP A 195 -3.87 8.81 3.75
N VAL A 196 -3.49 8.23 2.61
CA VAL A 196 -2.97 8.99 1.47
C VAL A 196 -3.89 8.83 0.27
N ASP A 197 -4.36 9.94 -0.22
CA ASP A 197 -5.08 10.05 -1.47
C ASP A 197 -4.06 10.15 -2.63
N PRO A 198 -3.98 9.15 -3.52
CA PRO A 198 -3.06 9.17 -4.65
C PRO A 198 -3.47 10.11 -5.77
N GLY A 199 -4.73 10.58 -5.77
CA GLY A 199 -5.38 11.22 -6.91
C GLY A 199 -5.75 10.22 -8.01
N ASP A 200 -6.08 10.74 -9.18
CA ASP A 200 -6.42 9.94 -10.36
C ASP A 200 -5.16 9.33 -10.98
N VAL A 201 -4.90 8.08 -10.68
CA VAL A 201 -3.74 7.35 -11.17
C VAL A 201 -4.15 6.39 -12.28
N ARG A 202 -3.39 6.35 -13.39
CA ARG A 202 -3.63 5.46 -14.52
C ARG A 202 -3.44 3.99 -14.13
N THR A 203 -4.51 3.39 -13.62
CA THR A 203 -4.55 2.01 -13.15
C THR A 203 -5.73 1.27 -13.76
N ARG A 204 -5.71 -0.07 -13.68
CA ARG A 204 -6.86 -0.87 -14.08
C ARG A 204 -8.11 -0.54 -13.24
N MET A 205 -7.96 -0.23 -11.96
CA MET A 205 -9.08 0.17 -11.10
C MET A 205 -9.71 1.47 -11.58
N HIS A 206 -8.88 2.48 -11.91
CA HIS A 206 -9.38 3.74 -12.46
C HIS A 206 -10.10 3.53 -13.80
N GLN A 207 -9.55 2.72 -14.70
CA GLN A 207 -10.21 2.37 -15.96
C GLN A 207 -11.54 1.64 -15.76
N GLN A 208 -11.67 0.83 -14.71
CA GLN A 208 -12.94 0.16 -14.38
C GLN A 208 -14.00 1.14 -13.86
N ALA A 209 -13.60 2.24 -13.22
CA ALA A 209 -14.51 3.29 -12.79
C ALA A 209 -15.04 4.12 -13.99
N TYR A 210 -14.24 4.24 -15.05
CA TYR A 210 -14.53 4.99 -16.26
C TYR A 210 -14.44 4.09 -17.51
N PRO A 211 -15.38 3.13 -17.68
CA PRO A 211 -15.32 2.19 -18.78
C PRO A 211 -15.51 2.92 -20.12
N GLY A 212 -14.58 2.71 -21.05
CA GLY A 212 -14.61 3.33 -22.38
C GLY A 212 -14.04 4.75 -22.48
N GLU A 213 -13.64 5.36 -21.37
CA GLU A 213 -12.95 6.64 -21.39
C GLU A 213 -11.45 6.45 -21.60
N ASP A 214 -10.81 7.41 -22.28
CA ASP A 214 -9.35 7.48 -22.37
C ASP A 214 -8.78 8.10 -21.09
N ILE A 215 -8.02 7.32 -20.34
CA ILE A 215 -7.33 7.75 -19.11
C ILE A 215 -5.82 7.91 -19.32
N SER A 216 -5.37 8.02 -20.56
CA SER A 216 -3.93 8.13 -20.89
C SER A 216 -3.27 9.40 -20.36
N ASP A 217 -4.07 10.44 -20.12
CA ASP A 217 -3.67 11.71 -19.50
C ASP A 217 -3.41 11.61 -17.98
N ARG A 218 -3.88 10.55 -17.33
CA ARG A 218 -3.66 10.35 -15.90
C ARG A 218 -2.21 9.95 -15.61
N PRO A 219 -1.62 10.43 -14.48
CA PRO A 219 -0.26 10.08 -14.10
C PRO A 219 -0.09 8.56 -13.93
N LEU A 220 1.10 8.08 -14.30
CA LEU A 220 1.48 6.68 -14.06
C LEU A 220 1.72 6.43 -12.56
N PRO A 221 1.46 5.20 -12.06
CA PRO A 221 1.73 4.82 -10.68
C PRO A 221 3.13 5.19 -10.19
N ASP A 222 4.16 4.94 -11.03
CA ASP A 222 5.55 5.22 -10.70
C ASP A 222 5.85 6.71 -10.50
N SER A 223 5.07 7.60 -11.14
CA SER A 223 5.22 9.04 -10.96
C SER A 223 4.59 9.55 -9.66
N VAL A 224 3.71 8.76 -9.04
CA VAL A 224 3.00 9.10 -7.79
C VAL A 224 3.67 8.45 -6.57
N ALA A 225 4.26 7.27 -6.73
CA ALA A 225 4.90 6.52 -5.65
C ALA A 225 5.98 7.31 -4.85
N PRO A 226 6.78 8.23 -5.43
CA PRO A 226 7.72 9.06 -4.69
C PRO A 226 7.08 9.92 -3.58
N ALA A 227 5.82 10.35 -3.74
CA ALA A 227 5.09 11.08 -2.70
C ALA A 227 4.93 10.24 -1.42
N PHE A 228 4.60 8.97 -1.59
CA PHE A 228 4.45 8.03 -0.49
C PHE A 228 5.80 7.73 0.17
N LEU A 229 6.85 7.55 -0.63
CA LEU A 229 8.19 7.30 -0.10
C LEU A 229 8.68 8.49 0.75
N ARG A 230 8.36 9.72 0.34
CA ARG A 230 8.67 10.93 1.10
C ARG A 230 8.06 10.92 2.51
N LEU A 231 6.77 10.56 2.66
CA LEU A 231 6.12 10.41 3.97
C LEU A 231 6.90 9.47 4.89
N ILE A 232 7.34 8.34 4.32
CA ILE A 232 8.03 7.26 5.04
C ILE A 232 9.44 7.70 5.44
N THR A 233 10.21 8.27 4.52
CA THR A 233 11.62 8.65 4.74
C THR A 233 11.76 9.86 5.64
N GLU A 234 10.91 10.88 5.48
CA GLU A 234 10.89 12.08 6.32
C GLU A 234 10.14 11.84 7.64
N ARG A 235 9.51 10.67 7.82
CA ARG A 235 8.69 10.33 8.99
C ARG A 235 7.70 11.44 9.36
N MET A 236 6.97 11.92 8.36
CA MET A 236 6.02 13.01 8.52
C MET A 236 4.99 12.70 9.63
N PRO A 237 4.35 13.71 10.23
CA PRO A 237 3.29 13.50 11.22
C PRO A 237 2.19 12.57 10.72
N SER A 238 1.51 11.86 11.63
CA SER A 238 0.31 11.09 11.28
C SER A 238 -0.77 12.02 10.74
N GLY A 239 -1.50 11.61 9.70
CA GLY A 239 -2.52 12.45 9.10
C GLY A 239 -2.93 12.04 7.68
N ARG A 240 -3.91 12.81 7.14
CA ARG A 240 -4.33 12.73 5.75
C ARG A 240 -3.39 13.53 4.86
N TYR A 241 -3.01 12.94 3.73
CA TYR A 241 -2.18 13.60 2.72
C TYR A 241 -2.75 13.38 1.32
N ARG A 242 -2.51 14.34 0.44
CA ARG A 242 -2.69 14.18 -1.01
C ARG A 242 -1.32 14.00 -1.65
N ALA A 243 -1.15 12.97 -2.46
CA ALA A 243 0.14 12.69 -3.10
C ALA A 243 0.63 13.87 -3.94
N ALA A 244 -0.26 14.59 -4.60
CA ALA A 244 0.07 15.77 -5.39
C ALA A 244 0.75 16.89 -4.59
N GLU A 245 0.43 17.02 -3.29
CA GLU A 245 1.01 18.05 -2.41
C GLU A 245 2.43 17.66 -1.92
N LEU A 246 2.77 16.39 -2.02
CA LEU A 246 4.05 15.85 -1.59
C LEU A 246 5.08 15.72 -2.72
N LEU A 247 4.62 15.77 -3.96
CA LEU A 247 5.50 15.76 -5.12
C LEU A 247 6.17 17.13 -5.31
N PRO A 248 7.42 17.18 -5.81
CA PRO A 248 8.05 18.45 -6.15
C PRO A 248 7.21 19.17 -7.19
N VAL A 249 6.99 20.48 -6.99
CA VAL A 249 6.29 21.33 -7.97
C VAL A 249 7.07 21.23 -9.30
N ARG A 250 6.45 20.68 -10.35
CA ARG A 250 7.00 20.75 -11.70
C ARG A 250 7.12 22.23 -12.07
N GLN A 251 8.32 22.78 -12.08
CA GLN A 251 8.54 24.07 -12.72
C GLN A 251 8.13 23.92 -14.21
N PRO A 252 7.27 24.82 -14.72
CA PRO A 252 7.02 24.82 -16.15
C PRO A 252 8.36 24.95 -16.86
N ALA A 253 8.60 24.08 -17.87
CA ALA A 253 9.78 24.19 -18.70
C ALA A 253 9.88 25.63 -19.18
N ALA A 254 11.00 26.29 -18.88
CA ALA A 254 11.24 27.64 -19.36
C ALA A 254 11.02 27.63 -20.88
N ALA A 255 10.04 28.42 -21.34
CA ALA A 255 9.78 28.59 -22.76
C ALA A 255 11.09 29.04 -23.39
N GLY A 256 11.67 28.12 -24.19
CA GLY A 256 12.94 28.40 -24.89
C GLY A 256 12.79 29.69 -25.66
N GLY A 257 13.54 30.73 -25.24
CA GLY A 257 13.65 31.95 -25.97
C GLY A 257 14.16 31.63 -27.36
N ALA A 258 13.36 31.96 -28.37
CA ALA A 258 13.84 31.96 -29.75
C ALA A 258 14.99 32.97 -29.86
N PRO A 259 16.11 32.63 -30.48
CA PRO A 259 17.15 33.62 -30.81
C PRO A 259 16.63 34.55 -31.91
N ALA A 260 16.82 35.84 -31.71
CA ALA A 260 16.55 36.89 -32.66
C ALA A 260 17.48 36.82 -33.85
#